data_e8796764cf54763ff44b766dc0285a3e
#
_entry.id   e8796764cf54763ff44b766dc0285a3e
#
_cell.length_a   1.000
_cell.length_b   1.000
_cell.length_c   1.000
_cell.angle_alpha   90.00
_cell.angle_beta   90.00
_cell.angle_gamma   90.00
#
_symmetry.space_group_name_H-M   'P 1'
#
loop_
_entity.id
_entity.type
_entity.pdbx_description
1 polymer ?
#
loop_
_entity_poly.entity_id
_entity_poly.type
_entity_poly.pdbx_seq_one_letter_code
_entity_poly.pdbx_strand_id
1 'polypeptide(L)'
;MPWPSSADDPALKLIRDEEIRQNSTIQLIASENFASPATMAATGSVLTNKYSEGYPGKRYYGGNMVVDQLEDLARERICEVFGADHANVQPHAGAIANMGVYQALLEPGDTILGLSLDHGGHLTHGSPVNFSGLQY
;
A
#
# COMPACT_ATOMS: atom_id res chain seq x y z
N MET A 1 24.11 -10.67 1.85
CA MET A 1 23.95 -12.10 1.55
C MET A 1 23.29 -12.22 0.19
N PRO A 2 23.88 -12.93 -0.77
CA PRO A 2 23.12 -13.26 -1.98
C PRO A 2 21.99 -14.20 -1.55
N TRP A 3 20.80 -13.95 -2.07
CA TRP A 3 19.68 -14.86 -1.96
C TRP A 3 20.14 -16.25 -2.47
N PRO A 4 19.65 -17.34 -1.87
CA PRO A 4 19.87 -18.63 -2.47
C PRO A 4 19.25 -18.61 -3.87
N SER A 5 20.09 -18.56 -4.88
CA SER A 5 19.69 -18.70 -6.29
C SER A 5 19.42 -20.17 -6.58
N SER A 6 18.57 -20.82 -5.81
CA SER A 6 18.10 -22.11 -6.22
C SER A 6 17.03 -21.87 -7.27
N ALA A 7 17.39 -22.09 -8.53
CA ALA A 7 16.46 -22.10 -9.66
C ALA A 7 15.26 -23.05 -9.42
N ASP A 8 15.33 -23.85 -8.39
CA ASP A 8 14.42 -24.91 -7.99
C ASP A 8 13.45 -24.50 -6.86
N ASP A 9 13.53 -23.25 -6.35
CA ASP A 9 12.56 -22.80 -5.35
C ASP A 9 11.15 -22.72 -5.97
N PRO A 10 10.17 -23.44 -5.43
CA PRO A 10 8.80 -23.44 -5.96
C PRO A 10 8.18 -22.02 -6.04
N ALA A 11 8.50 -21.13 -5.10
CA ALA A 11 7.99 -19.77 -5.12
C ALA A 11 8.56 -18.98 -6.31
N LEU A 12 9.85 -19.11 -6.60
CA LEU A 12 10.48 -18.46 -7.76
C LEU A 12 9.93 -19.00 -9.08
N LYS A 13 9.59 -20.29 -9.11
CA LYS A 13 8.93 -20.89 -10.29
C LYS A 13 7.56 -20.24 -10.49
N LEU A 14 6.74 -20.13 -9.44
CA LEU A 14 5.41 -19.53 -9.53
C LEU A 14 5.45 -18.04 -9.93
N ILE A 15 6.46 -17.30 -9.50
CA ILE A 15 6.68 -15.90 -9.93
C ILE A 15 6.93 -15.86 -11.46
N ARG A 16 7.76 -16.75 -11.98
CA ARG A 16 7.99 -16.85 -13.43
C ARG A 16 6.74 -17.29 -14.20
N ASP A 17 5.99 -18.24 -13.66
CA ASP A 17 4.73 -18.68 -14.29
C ASP A 17 3.71 -17.53 -14.34
N GLU A 18 3.64 -16.70 -13.30
CA GLU A 18 2.79 -15.49 -13.28
C GLU A 18 3.29 -14.42 -14.25
N GLU A 19 4.58 -14.21 -14.39
CA GLU A 19 5.14 -13.32 -15.42
C GLU A 19 4.73 -13.76 -16.84
N ILE A 20 4.80 -15.07 -17.12
CA ILE A 20 4.34 -15.63 -18.39
C ILE A 20 2.84 -15.40 -18.57
N ARG A 21 2.03 -15.64 -17.54
CA ARG A 21 0.59 -15.38 -17.58
C ARG A 21 0.29 -13.92 -17.93
N GLN A 22 0.92 -12.99 -17.24
CA GLN A 22 0.70 -11.55 -17.48
C GLN A 22 1.12 -11.12 -18.88
N ASN A 23 2.19 -11.68 -19.43
CA ASN A 23 2.65 -11.37 -20.78
C ASN A 23 1.80 -12.03 -21.90
N SER A 24 1.04 -13.06 -21.58
CA SER A 24 0.23 -13.82 -22.54
C SER A 24 -1.26 -13.54 -22.46
N THR A 25 -1.72 -12.72 -21.53
CA THR A 25 -3.13 -12.40 -21.31
C THR A 25 -3.37 -10.90 -21.27
N ILE A 26 -4.62 -10.49 -21.51
CA ILE A 26 -5.05 -9.10 -21.37
C ILE A 26 -5.78 -8.97 -20.03
N GLN A 27 -5.31 -8.02 -19.20
CA GLN A 27 -5.96 -7.67 -17.95
C GLN A 27 -7.18 -6.76 -18.22
N LEU A 28 -8.37 -7.23 -17.87
CA LEU A 28 -9.61 -6.49 -18.04
C LEU A 28 -10.20 -5.96 -16.72
N ILE A 29 -9.53 -6.19 -15.60
CA ILE A 29 -9.93 -5.61 -14.31
C ILE A 29 -9.45 -4.16 -14.27
N ALA A 30 -10.38 -3.21 -14.28
CA ALA A 30 -10.09 -1.78 -14.42
C ALA A 30 -9.23 -1.19 -13.29
N SER A 31 -9.23 -1.82 -12.11
CA SER A 31 -8.44 -1.41 -10.94
C SER A 31 -7.02 -1.98 -10.92
N GLU A 32 -6.67 -2.88 -11.82
CA GLU A 32 -5.31 -3.41 -11.92
C GLU A 32 -4.40 -2.47 -12.72
N ASN A 33 -3.13 -2.39 -12.30
CA ASN A 33 -2.11 -1.61 -12.98
C ASN A 33 -0.76 -2.34 -12.91
N PHE A 34 -0.02 -2.33 -14.00
CA PHE A 34 1.32 -2.88 -14.04
C PHE A 34 2.28 -1.95 -13.27
N ALA A 35 2.88 -2.47 -12.21
CA ALA A 35 3.91 -1.76 -11.48
C ALA A 35 5.18 -1.60 -12.33
N SER A 36 5.83 -0.45 -12.23
CA SER A 36 7.12 -0.25 -12.91
C SER A 36 8.21 -1.15 -12.32
N PRO A 37 9.24 -1.51 -13.10
CA PRO A 37 10.39 -2.25 -12.57
C PRO A 37 11.03 -1.56 -11.35
N ALA A 38 11.07 -0.23 -11.33
CA ALA A 38 11.59 0.54 -10.19
C ALA A 38 10.74 0.34 -8.93
N THR A 39 9.41 0.34 -9.05
CA THR A 39 8.49 0.09 -7.94
C THR A 39 8.67 -1.33 -7.38
N MET A 40 8.75 -2.32 -8.26
CA MET A 40 8.98 -3.72 -7.85
C MET A 40 10.34 -3.90 -7.17
N ALA A 41 11.40 -3.27 -7.70
CA ALA A 41 12.73 -3.31 -7.12
C ALA A 41 12.78 -2.63 -5.73
N ALA A 42 12.10 -1.51 -5.56
CA ALA A 42 12.01 -0.84 -4.26
C ALA A 42 11.28 -1.70 -3.22
N THR A 43 10.15 -2.30 -3.60
CA THR A 43 9.34 -3.15 -2.73
C THR A 43 10.09 -4.40 -2.27
N GLY A 44 10.85 -5.04 -3.18
CA GLY A 44 11.66 -6.22 -2.89
C GLY A 44 13.10 -5.92 -2.44
N SER A 45 13.38 -4.71 -1.99
CA SER A 45 14.74 -4.31 -1.61
C SER A 45 15.11 -4.67 -0.16
N VAL A 46 16.37 -4.40 0.20
CA VAL A 46 16.87 -4.58 1.58
C VAL A 46 16.14 -3.74 2.62
N LEU A 47 15.36 -2.75 2.21
CA LEU A 47 14.50 -1.96 3.09
C LEU A 47 13.47 -2.83 3.82
N THR A 48 13.08 -3.94 3.22
CA THR A 48 12.22 -4.97 3.82
C THR A 48 12.78 -5.54 5.14
N ASN A 49 14.09 -5.49 5.35
CA ASN A 49 14.75 -6.00 6.55
C ASN A 49 14.68 -5.03 7.73
N LYS A 50 14.28 -3.78 7.51
CA LYS A 50 14.38 -2.72 8.52
C LYS A 50 13.08 -2.51 9.27
N TYR A 51 13.17 -2.70 10.55
CA TYR A 51 12.11 -2.35 11.49
C TYR A 51 12.14 -0.84 11.77
N SER A 52 11.00 -0.10 11.45
CA SER A 52 11.00 1.37 11.41
C SER A 52 9.73 2.00 11.99
N GLU A 53 9.26 1.47 13.13
CA GLU A 53 8.14 2.05 13.86
C GLU A 53 8.38 3.52 14.21
N GLY A 54 7.33 4.31 14.18
CA GLY A 54 7.36 5.74 14.39
C GLY A 54 7.42 6.50 13.06
N TYR A 55 7.87 7.75 13.11
CA TYR A 55 7.96 8.64 11.95
C TYR A 55 9.38 9.15 11.75
N PRO A 56 9.75 9.70 10.59
CA PRO A 56 11.05 10.31 10.37
C PRO A 56 11.45 11.24 11.51
N GLY A 57 12.66 11.07 12.03
CA GLY A 57 13.17 11.81 13.18
C GLY A 57 12.57 11.45 14.54
N LYS A 58 11.57 10.57 14.59
CA LYS A 58 10.87 10.11 15.81
C LYS A 58 10.65 8.62 15.81
N ARG A 59 11.70 7.84 15.55
CA ARG A 59 11.66 6.37 15.53
C ARG A 59 11.86 5.79 16.93
N TYR A 60 11.24 4.64 17.15
CA TYR A 60 11.46 3.86 18.38
C TYR A 60 12.78 3.11 18.38
N TYR A 61 13.39 2.87 17.19
CA TYR A 61 14.61 2.09 17.02
C TYR A 61 15.67 2.86 16.23
N GLY A 62 16.92 2.53 16.44
CA GLY A 62 18.04 3.11 15.71
C GLY A 62 18.19 2.57 14.27
N GLY A 63 19.09 3.19 13.51
CA GLY A 63 19.44 2.75 12.15
C GLY A 63 18.45 3.16 11.07
N ASN A 64 17.59 4.14 11.30
CA ASN A 64 16.54 4.56 10.38
C ASN A 64 16.91 5.74 9.47
N MET A 65 18.14 6.24 9.48
CA MET A 65 18.56 7.43 8.74
C MET A 65 18.22 7.37 7.24
N VAL A 66 18.37 6.20 6.61
CA VAL A 66 18.06 6.02 5.19
C VAL A 66 16.56 5.86 4.97
N VAL A 67 15.88 5.15 5.87
CA VAL A 67 14.42 4.97 5.82
C VAL A 67 13.72 6.31 6.03
N ASP A 68 14.21 7.17 6.93
CA ASP A 68 13.68 8.51 7.14
C ASP A 68 13.73 9.34 5.85
N GLN A 69 14.89 9.37 5.19
CA GLN A 69 15.04 10.08 3.92
C GLN A 69 14.11 9.54 2.83
N LEU A 70 13.92 8.22 2.77
CA LEU A 70 13.02 7.60 1.79
C LEU A 70 11.56 7.95 2.08
N GLU A 71 11.15 7.89 3.35
CA GLU A 71 9.78 8.23 3.73
C GLU A 71 9.49 9.72 3.51
N ASP A 72 10.42 10.62 3.85
CA ASP A 72 10.29 12.06 3.57
C ASP A 72 10.19 12.32 2.07
N LEU A 73 11.06 11.70 1.25
CA LEU A 73 10.98 11.80 -0.20
C LEU A 73 9.64 11.32 -0.76
N ALA A 74 9.10 10.22 -0.23
CA ALA A 74 7.80 9.71 -0.65
C ALA A 74 6.66 10.67 -0.28
N ARG A 75 6.71 11.27 0.92
CA ARG A 75 5.73 12.27 1.38
C ARG A 75 5.78 13.53 0.52
N GLU A 76 6.96 14.05 0.24
CA GLU A 76 7.16 15.22 -0.63
C GLU A 76 6.57 14.98 -2.02
N ARG A 77 6.88 13.83 -2.64
CA ARG A 77 6.36 13.50 -3.97
C ARG A 77 4.84 13.34 -4.01
N ILE A 78 4.25 12.72 -3.00
CA ILE A 78 2.79 12.60 -2.92
C ILE A 78 2.15 13.97 -2.73
N CYS A 79 2.69 14.83 -1.88
CA CYS A 79 2.23 16.21 -1.72
C CYS A 79 2.30 16.99 -3.06
N GLU A 80 3.40 16.84 -3.80
CA GLU A 80 3.56 17.48 -5.13
C GLU A 80 2.52 16.97 -6.12
N VAL A 81 2.36 15.64 -6.25
CA VAL A 81 1.42 15.02 -7.20
C VAL A 81 -0.03 15.41 -6.95
N PHE A 82 -0.44 15.49 -5.68
CA PHE A 82 -1.82 15.78 -5.31
C PHE A 82 -2.08 17.24 -4.94
N GLY A 83 -1.06 18.11 -4.92
CA GLY A 83 -1.19 19.49 -4.45
C GLY A 83 -1.61 19.57 -2.98
N ALA A 84 -1.16 18.61 -2.16
CA ALA A 84 -1.54 18.50 -0.77
C ALA A 84 -0.47 19.11 0.16
N ASP A 85 -0.90 19.68 1.28
CA ASP A 85 0.00 20.23 2.29
C ASP A 85 0.67 19.13 3.13
N HIS A 86 0.00 17.98 3.28
CA HIS A 86 0.45 16.87 4.11
C HIS A 86 0.16 15.52 3.45
N ALA A 87 1.02 14.53 3.74
CA ALA A 87 0.82 13.16 3.33
C ALA A 87 1.31 12.18 4.40
N ASN A 88 0.63 11.05 4.51
CA ASN A 88 1.08 9.89 5.25
C ASN A 88 1.22 8.72 4.27
N VAL A 89 2.42 8.17 4.14
CA VAL A 89 2.74 7.10 3.19
C VAL A 89 2.93 5.73 3.88
N GLN A 90 2.62 5.64 5.18
CA GLN A 90 2.80 4.41 5.94
C GLN A 90 1.69 3.36 5.74
N PRO A 91 0.43 3.70 5.42
CA PRO A 91 -0.57 2.67 5.13
C PRO A 91 -0.13 1.77 3.99
N HIS A 92 -0.17 0.46 4.21
CA HIS A 92 0.27 -0.54 3.22
C HIS A 92 -0.88 -1.11 2.36
N ALA A 93 -2.08 -0.53 2.51
CA ALA A 93 -3.25 -0.83 1.67
C ALA A 93 -4.23 0.35 1.70
N GLY A 94 -4.98 0.56 0.61
CA GLY A 94 -6.02 1.59 0.54
C GLY A 94 -7.10 1.43 1.62
N ALA A 95 -7.46 0.20 1.96
CA ALA A 95 -8.40 -0.08 3.05
C ALA A 95 -7.89 0.41 4.41
N ILE A 96 -6.60 0.24 4.69
CA ILE A 96 -5.95 0.73 5.92
C ILE A 96 -5.88 2.25 5.93
N ALA A 97 -5.60 2.88 4.78
CA ALA A 97 -5.61 4.34 4.66
C ALA A 97 -7.01 4.91 4.96
N ASN A 98 -8.06 4.35 4.37
CA ASN A 98 -9.44 4.76 4.63
C ASN A 98 -9.83 4.54 6.10
N MET A 99 -9.45 3.41 6.69
CA MET A 99 -9.68 3.14 8.12
C MET A 99 -9.03 4.22 9.00
N GLY A 100 -7.78 4.59 8.69
CA GLY A 100 -7.07 5.66 9.41
C GLY A 100 -7.79 7.00 9.33
N VAL A 101 -8.33 7.35 8.16
CA VAL A 101 -9.12 8.59 7.97
C VAL A 101 -10.40 8.54 8.80
N TYR A 102 -11.15 7.45 8.75
CA TYR A 102 -12.39 7.35 9.53
C TYR A 102 -12.14 7.41 11.04
N GLN A 103 -11.14 6.68 11.53
CA GLN A 103 -10.77 6.71 12.94
C GLN A 103 -10.26 8.08 13.43
N ALA A 104 -9.70 8.89 12.54
CA ALA A 104 -9.24 10.23 12.87
C ALA A 104 -10.37 11.27 12.91
N LEU A 105 -11.45 11.05 12.17
CA LEU A 105 -12.49 12.07 11.94
C LEU A 105 -13.86 11.69 12.50
N LEU A 106 -14.12 10.43 12.80
CA LEU A 106 -15.45 9.92 13.14
C LEU A 106 -15.41 9.11 14.44
N GLU A 107 -16.55 9.07 15.10
CA GLU A 107 -16.83 8.16 16.21
C GLU A 107 -17.66 6.97 15.69
N PRO A 108 -17.59 5.78 16.33
CA PRO A 108 -18.45 4.64 15.99
C PRO A 108 -19.94 5.03 16.02
N GLY A 109 -20.64 4.76 14.92
CA GLY A 109 -22.05 5.11 14.75
C GLY A 109 -22.29 6.42 13.98
N ASP A 110 -21.23 7.15 13.64
CA ASP A 110 -21.35 8.32 12.76
C ASP A 110 -21.77 7.90 11.35
N THR A 111 -22.38 8.83 10.62
CA THR A 111 -22.86 8.57 9.27
C THR A 111 -21.82 8.92 8.21
N ILE A 112 -21.52 7.98 7.33
CA ILE A 112 -20.73 8.21 6.13
C ILE A 112 -21.62 8.16 4.88
N LEU A 113 -21.32 9.00 3.89
CA LEU A 113 -21.95 8.97 2.58
C LEU A 113 -20.94 8.45 1.56
N GLY A 114 -21.22 7.28 0.99
CA GLY A 114 -20.38 6.66 -0.03
C GLY A 114 -21.20 6.12 -1.19
N LEU A 115 -20.55 5.89 -2.33
CA LEU A 115 -21.17 5.17 -3.44
C LEU A 115 -21.33 3.69 -3.08
N SER A 116 -22.47 3.11 -3.44
CA SER A 116 -22.65 1.66 -3.33
C SER A 116 -21.69 0.91 -4.26
N LEU A 117 -21.37 -0.33 -3.91
CA LEU A 117 -20.44 -1.17 -4.67
C LEU A 117 -20.88 -1.29 -6.15
N ASP A 118 -22.18 -1.49 -6.40
CA ASP A 118 -22.75 -1.62 -7.74
C ASP A 118 -22.67 -0.34 -8.58
N HIS A 119 -22.41 0.78 -7.95
CA HIS A 119 -22.28 2.10 -8.61
C HIS A 119 -20.83 2.59 -8.68
N GLY A 120 -19.87 1.73 -8.44
CA GLY A 120 -18.44 2.07 -8.49
C GLY A 120 -17.83 2.43 -7.14
N GLY A 121 -18.55 2.21 -6.04
CA GLY A 121 -17.99 2.34 -4.69
C GLY A 121 -16.98 1.24 -4.38
N HIS A 122 -16.21 1.46 -3.32
CA HIS A 122 -15.31 0.46 -2.76
C HIS A 122 -15.93 -0.19 -1.51
N LEU A 123 -15.46 -1.36 -1.13
CA LEU A 123 -15.91 -2.03 0.10
C LEU A 123 -15.77 -1.13 1.34
N THR A 124 -14.71 -0.32 1.40
CA THR A 124 -14.46 0.61 2.50
C THR A 124 -15.32 1.89 2.46
N HIS A 125 -16.28 1.99 1.57
CA HIS A 125 -17.23 3.11 1.50
C HIS A 125 -18.59 2.78 2.14
N GLY A 126 -18.58 2.03 3.24
CA GLY A 126 -19.79 1.70 4.00
C GLY A 126 -20.45 0.37 3.63
N SER A 127 -19.73 -0.53 2.94
CA SER A 127 -20.27 -1.87 2.66
C SER A 127 -20.58 -2.63 3.96
N PRO A 128 -21.77 -3.27 4.08
CA PRO A 128 -22.19 -3.97 5.30
C PRO A 128 -21.29 -5.12 5.75
N VAL A 129 -20.43 -5.62 4.85
CA VAL A 129 -19.48 -6.70 5.14
C VAL A 129 -18.06 -6.18 5.43
N ASN A 130 -17.89 -4.88 5.46
CA ASN A 130 -16.61 -4.21 5.68
C ASN A 130 -16.64 -3.44 7.03
N PHE A 131 -15.45 -3.18 7.61
CA PHE A 131 -15.35 -2.40 8.85
C PHE A 131 -16.13 -1.08 8.77
N SER A 132 -16.11 -0.42 7.62
CA SER A 132 -16.78 0.88 7.42
C SER A 132 -18.30 0.81 7.54
N GLY A 133 -18.92 -0.29 7.13
CA GLY A 133 -20.37 -0.49 7.29
C GLY A 133 -20.75 -1.20 8.60
N LEU A 134 -19.77 -1.66 9.39
CA LEU A 134 -20.00 -2.27 10.69
C LEU A 134 -19.82 -1.27 11.85
N GLN A 135 -19.01 -0.23 11.65
CA GLN A 135 -18.70 0.78 12.67
C GLN A 135 -19.43 2.09 12.49
N TYR A 136 -19.78 2.41 11.25
CA TYR A 136 -20.35 3.70 10.88
C TYR A 136 -21.68 3.56 10.16
#